data_5a5150cc36411870e013968712143300
#
_entry.id   5a5150cc36411870e013968712143300
#
_cell.length_a   1.000
_cell.length_b   1.000
_cell.length_c   1.000
_cell.angle_alpha   90.00
_cell.angle_beta   90.00
_cell.angle_gamma   90.00
#
_symmetry.space_group_name_H-M   'P 1'
#
loop_
_entity.id
_entity.type
_entity.pdbx_description
1 polymer ?
#
loop_
_entity_poly.entity_id
_entity_poly.type
_entity_poly.pdbx_seq_one_letter_code
_entity_poly.pdbx_strand_id
1 'polypeptide(L)'
;MKVQVYTASWCRDCRAAKQFLDTHGIEYTEINVDADPAASAEVIRHVGKRAIPQLVIDGEWFQPYRPGRGLLYDELHRRFGIPRT
;
A
#
# COMPACT_ATOMS: atom_id res chain seq x y z
N MET A 1 -2.07 -7.67 -13.51
CA MET A 1 -2.06 -6.51 -12.61
C MET A 1 -0.75 -6.47 -11.85
N LYS A 2 -0.05 -5.38 -11.92
CA LYS A 2 1.21 -5.21 -11.21
C LYS A 2 0.97 -4.40 -9.93
N VAL A 3 1.27 -5.00 -8.78
CA VAL A 3 1.02 -4.38 -7.48
C VAL A 3 2.32 -4.25 -6.71
N GLN A 4 2.59 -3.03 -6.22
CA GLN A 4 3.74 -2.75 -5.38
C GLN A 4 3.24 -2.12 -4.08
N VAL A 5 3.86 -2.50 -2.96
CA VAL A 5 3.51 -1.96 -1.65
C VAL A 5 4.74 -1.33 -1.03
N TYR A 6 4.70 -0.03 -0.79
CA TYR A 6 5.77 0.68 -0.08
C TYR A 6 5.48 0.61 1.41
N THR A 7 6.39 0.02 2.17
CA THR A 7 6.20 -0.31 3.58
C THR A 7 7.40 0.06 4.43
N ALA A 8 7.26 -0.11 5.75
CA ALA A 8 8.37 -0.14 6.68
C ALA A 8 8.08 -1.22 7.72
N SER A 9 9.13 -1.80 8.30
CA SER A 9 8.98 -2.93 9.22
C SER A 9 8.21 -2.58 10.50
N TRP A 10 8.27 -1.31 10.93
CA TRP A 10 7.59 -0.83 12.14
C TRP A 10 6.15 -0.41 11.91
N CYS A 11 5.66 -0.42 10.69
CA CYS A 11 4.39 0.17 10.31
C CYS A 11 3.24 -0.83 10.47
N ARG A 12 2.34 -0.56 11.43
CA ARG A 12 1.16 -1.42 11.67
C ARG A 12 0.22 -1.43 10.47
N ASP A 13 -0.03 -0.26 9.88
CA ASP A 13 -0.96 -0.15 8.76
C ASP A 13 -0.41 -0.80 7.49
N CYS A 14 0.91 -0.82 7.36
CA CYS A 14 1.55 -1.55 6.27
C CYS A 14 1.31 -3.05 6.40
N ARG A 15 1.36 -3.58 7.63
CA ARG A 15 1.07 -4.99 7.87
C ARG A 15 -0.38 -5.32 7.54
N ALA A 16 -1.31 -4.43 7.91
CA ALA A 16 -2.72 -4.61 7.59
C ALA A 16 -2.96 -4.61 6.08
N ALA A 17 -2.30 -3.73 5.35
CA ALA A 17 -2.40 -3.69 3.89
C ALA A 17 -1.88 -4.98 3.25
N LYS A 18 -0.71 -5.46 3.70
CA LYS A 18 -0.15 -6.71 3.19
C LYS A 18 -1.05 -7.90 3.52
N GLN A 19 -1.60 -7.91 4.73
CA GLN A 19 -2.51 -8.99 5.14
C GLN A 19 -3.76 -9.03 4.25
N PHE A 20 -4.30 -7.87 3.90
CA PHE A 20 -5.43 -7.82 2.98
C PHE A 20 -5.07 -8.45 1.63
N LEU A 21 -3.91 -8.09 1.08
CA LEU A 21 -3.47 -8.64 -0.20
C LEU A 21 -3.26 -10.15 -0.11
N ASP A 22 -2.60 -10.61 0.96
CA ASP A 22 -2.35 -12.03 1.16
C ASP A 22 -3.66 -12.83 1.29
N THR A 23 -4.62 -12.29 2.05
CA THR A 23 -5.91 -12.94 2.27
C THR A 23 -6.67 -13.14 0.98
N HIS A 24 -6.56 -12.20 0.06
CA HIS A 24 -7.27 -12.26 -1.22
C HIS A 24 -6.43 -12.83 -2.36
N GLY A 25 -5.25 -13.38 -2.06
CA GLY A 25 -4.42 -14.03 -3.05
C GLY A 25 -3.84 -13.08 -4.09
N ILE A 26 -3.66 -11.81 -3.73
CA ILE A 26 -3.11 -10.80 -4.64
C ILE A 26 -1.60 -10.81 -4.52
N GLU A 27 -0.91 -11.08 -5.62
CA GLU A 27 0.55 -11.03 -5.64
C GLU A 27 1.02 -9.57 -5.67
N TYR A 28 2.08 -9.28 -4.93
CA TYR A 28 2.63 -7.93 -4.86
C TYR A 28 4.13 -7.98 -4.58
N THR A 29 4.81 -6.87 -4.92
CA THR A 29 6.20 -6.65 -4.57
C THR A 29 6.24 -5.72 -3.37
N GLU A 30 6.89 -6.15 -2.29
CA GLU A 30 7.05 -5.32 -1.10
C GLU A 30 8.35 -4.53 -1.20
N ILE A 31 8.26 -3.21 -0.96
CA ILE A 31 9.41 -2.32 -1.02
C ILE A 31 9.52 -1.62 0.32
N ASN A 32 10.61 -1.90 1.05
CA ASN A 32 10.84 -1.33 2.37
C ASN A 32 11.57 0.01 2.22
N VAL A 33 10.89 1.10 2.58
CA VAL A 33 11.44 2.45 2.40
C VAL A 33 12.60 2.75 3.35
N ASP A 34 12.70 2.02 4.48
CA ASP A 34 13.82 2.22 5.39
C ASP A 34 15.10 1.55 4.88
N ALA A 35 14.95 0.48 4.10
CA ALA A 35 16.08 -0.24 3.54
C ALA A 35 16.52 0.31 2.19
N ASP A 36 15.69 1.14 1.55
CA ASP A 36 15.95 1.63 0.20
C ASP A 36 15.67 3.13 0.12
N PRO A 37 16.73 3.97 0.21
CA PRO A 37 16.56 5.43 0.13
C PRO A 37 15.92 5.90 -1.17
N ALA A 38 16.15 5.21 -2.28
CA ALA A 38 15.53 5.57 -3.56
C ALA A 38 14.02 5.34 -3.51
N ALA A 39 13.57 4.30 -2.81
CA ALA A 39 12.14 4.04 -2.62
C ALA A 39 11.49 5.12 -1.76
N SER A 40 12.17 5.56 -0.70
CA SER A 40 11.69 6.65 0.14
C SER A 40 11.54 7.94 -0.66
N ALA A 41 12.52 8.25 -1.50
CA ALA A 41 12.48 9.44 -2.36
C ALA A 41 11.32 9.35 -3.36
N GLU A 42 11.04 8.16 -3.86
CA GLU A 42 9.94 7.93 -4.80
C GLU A 42 8.59 8.21 -4.15
N VAL A 43 8.39 7.76 -2.91
CA VAL A 43 7.16 8.05 -2.17
C VAL A 43 6.99 9.55 -2.00
N ILE A 44 8.05 10.25 -1.58
CA ILE A 44 8.00 11.70 -1.36
C ILE A 44 7.68 12.41 -2.67
N ARG A 45 8.26 11.95 -3.78
CA ARG A 45 8.03 12.57 -5.09
C ARG A 45 6.58 12.47 -5.52
N HIS A 46 5.92 11.33 -5.28
CA HIS A 46 4.54 11.10 -5.71
C HIS A 46 3.50 11.63 -4.73
N VAL A 47 3.81 11.60 -3.43
CA VAL A 47 2.83 11.89 -2.38
C VAL A 47 3.06 13.25 -1.73
N GLY A 48 4.28 13.79 -1.84
CA GLY A 48 4.65 15.06 -1.24
C GLY A 48 5.19 14.94 0.17
N LYS A 49 5.16 13.75 0.75
CA LYS A 49 5.67 13.48 2.09
C LYS A 49 5.94 11.99 2.23
N ARG A 50 6.67 11.61 3.28
CA ARG A 50 6.98 10.21 3.54
C ARG A 50 5.80 9.55 4.24
N ALA A 51 4.79 9.21 3.48
CA ALA A 51 3.57 8.56 3.98
C ALA A 51 3.48 7.13 3.49
N ILE A 52 3.36 6.18 4.41
CA ILE A 52 3.21 4.75 4.13
C ILE A 52 2.05 4.21 4.97
N PRO A 53 1.39 3.12 4.54
CA PRO A 53 1.62 2.37 3.32
C PRO A 53 1.18 3.11 2.06
N GLN A 54 1.84 2.80 0.94
CA GLN A 54 1.39 3.25 -0.38
C GLN A 54 1.26 2.04 -1.28
N LEU A 55 0.18 1.97 -2.03
CA LEU A 55 -0.02 0.95 -3.06
C LEU A 55 0.18 1.57 -4.43
N VAL A 56 0.87 0.85 -5.30
CA VAL A 56 0.97 1.23 -6.70
C VAL A 56 0.38 0.10 -7.51
N ILE A 57 -0.74 0.36 -8.14
CA ILE A 57 -1.49 -0.63 -8.91
C ILE A 57 -1.43 -0.23 -10.38
N ASP A 58 -0.69 -1.01 -11.18
CA ASP A 58 -0.45 -0.71 -12.59
C ASP A 58 0.01 0.73 -12.81
N GLY A 59 0.91 1.20 -11.94
CA GLY A 59 1.48 2.55 -12.02
C GLY A 59 0.67 3.64 -11.34
N GLU A 60 -0.50 3.34 -10.84
CA GLU A 60 -1.37 4.32 -10.17
C GLU A 60 -1.17 4.25 -8.66
N TRP A 61 -0.82 5.39 -8.08
CA TRP A 61 -0.55 5.51 -6.64
C TRP A 61 -1.83 5.66 -5.85
N PHE A 62 -1.94 4.91 -4.75
CA PHE A 62 -3.09 4.92 -3.88
C PHE A 62 -2.65 4.75 -2.43
N GLN A 63 -3.09 5.65 -1.55
CA GLN A 63 -2.83 5.53 -0.11
C GLN A 63 -4.01 4.79 0.52
N PRO A 64 -3.81 3.52 0.95
CA PRO A 64 -4.94 2.70 1.45
C PRO A 64 -5.28 2.94 2.90
N TYR A 65 -4.74 3.98 3.51
CA TYR A 65 -4.88 4.26 4.93
C TYR A 65 -5.13 5.75 5.14
N ARG A 66 -5.98 6.08 6.12
CA ARG A 66 -6.18 7.47 6.56
C ARG A 66 -6.10 7.55 8.08
N PRO A 67 -5.43 8.58 8.62
CA PRO A 67 -5.39 8.81 10.07
C PRO A 67 -6.80 8.87 10.65
N GLY A 68 -7.03 8.15 11.76
CA GLY A 68 -8.31 8.09 12.41
C GLY A 68 -9.33 7.13 11.79
N ARG A 69 -9.05 6.60 10.60
CA ARG A 69 -9.96 5.65 9.92
C ARG A 69 -9.34 4.28 9.71
N GLY A 70 -8.02 4.20 9.72
CA GLY A 70 -7.32 2.96 9.44
C GLY A 70 -7.33 2.60 7.96
N LEU A 71 -7.33 1.31 7.67
CA LEU A 71 -7.26 0.82 6.30
C LEU A 71 -8.61 1.03 5.60
N LEU A 72 -8.55 1.47 4.36
CA LEU A 72 -9.75 1.77 3.56
C LEU A 72 -10.21 0.52 2.81
N TYR A 73 -10.85 -0.39 3.52
CA TYR A 73 -11.23 -1.69 2.96
C TYR A 73 -12.18 -1.56 1.77
N ASP A 74 -13.15 -0.63 1.82
CA ASP A 74 -14.09 -0.44 0.72
C ASP A 74 -13.37 -0.04 -0.56
N GLU A 75 -12.41 0.88 -0.46
CA GLU A 75 -11.59 1.31 -1.59
C GLU A 75 -10.76 0.16 -2.14
N LEU A 76 -10.18 -0.65 -1.25
CA LEU A 76 -9.37 -1.79 -1.67
C LEU A 76 -10.20 -2.81 -2.43
N HIS A 77 -11.40 -3.14 -1.92
CA HIS A 77 -12.30 -4.05 -2.62
C HIS A 77 -12.65 -3.53 -4.01
N ARG A 78 -12.94 -2.23 -4.11
CA ARG A 78 -13.31 -1.63 -5.39
C ARG A 78 -12.15 -1.63 -6.37
N ARG A 79 -10.95 -1.25 -5.90
CA ARG A 79 -9.79 -1.13 -6.78
C ARG A 79 -9.30 -2.47 -7.30
N PHE A 80 -9.46 -3.53 -6.53
CA PHE A 80 -9.05 -4.87 -6.95
C PHE A 80 -10.20 -5.69 -7.54
N GLY A 81 -11.40 -5.12 -7.60
CA GLY A 81 -12.54 -5.82 -8.15
C GLY A 81 -12.97 -7.02 -7.32
N ILE A 82 -12.75 -6.99 -6.01
CA ILE A 82 -13.08 -8.08 -5.10
C ILE A 82 -14.45 -7.82 -4.50
N PRO A 83 -15.43 -8.74 -4.68
CA PRO A 83 -16.75 -8.54 -4.08
C PRO A 83 -16.68 -8.50 -2.55
N ARG A 84 -17.49 -7.65 -1.96
CA ARG A 84 -17.70 -7.66 -0.52
C ARG A 84 -18.84 -8.61 -0.21
N THR A 85 -18.57 -9.55 0.65
CA THR A 85 -19.59 -10.52 1.06
C THR A 85 -19.95 -10.36 2.51
#